data_c6ddddab8ebd53a9ca6a24fbc5d8bd29
#
_entry.id   c6ddddab8ebd53a9ca6a24fbc5d8bd29
#
_cell.length_a   1.000
_cell.length_b   1.000
_cell.length_c   1.000
_cell.angle_alpha   90.00
_cell.angle_beta   90.00
_cell.angle_gamma   90.00
#
_symmetry.space_group_name_H-M   'P 1'
#
loop_
_entity.id
_entity.type
_entity.pdbx_description
1 polymer ?
#
loop_
_entity_poly.entity_id
_entity_poly.type
_entity_poly.pdbx_seq_one_letter_code
_entity_poly.pdbx_strand_id
1 'polypeptide(L)'
;MAQIHGGQIIARALKNEGVDALFTLTGGHILPILDGCVQEGIRVVDFRHEQAAAHAAEAYSRLTGKLGVAAVTAGPGVTDAITAVASAHFSGSPMLLLGGRHMLRQELMGGLQEMNHPPLVAPVTNWAGTAWQTDRLAETVSTAIRHAYRGRGGPVFLDVPMDLQFDMVNDEGVEFPLNQRANVSSGVDDATLDRIIGLVTRAERPVIFGGFSSGGGANRLLEVSEALQAPTYTNGRARGSLPFDHDLAGNHSRSAAFAEADLVLALGVDWDFRTGYGRKIADSATVVQVDLDASKVGWNRSIDLGVVADPHTVVEQLAEAFHRFDRSERSEWA
;
A
#
# COMPACT_ATOMS: atom_id res chain seq x y z
N MET A 1 0.33 24.13 32.84
CA MET A 1 0.62 23.01 31.95
C MET A 1 -0.28 23.17 30.72
N ALA A 2 0.29 23.03 29.55
CA ALA A 2 -0.48 23.08 28.30
C ALA A 2 -1.45 21.90 28.24
N GLN A 3 -2.67 22.15 27.81
CA GLN A 3 -3.69 21.11 27.63
C GLN A 3 -3.85 20.83 26.16
N ILE A 4 -4.04 19.56 25.82
CA ILE A 4 -4.26 19.08 24.45
C ILE A 4 -5.51 18.20 24.42
N HIS A 5 -6.37 18.34 23.42
CA HIS A 5 -7.53 17.46 23.26
C HIS A 5 -7.19 16.24 22.40
N GLY A 6 -7.95 15.16 22.59
CA GLY A 6 -7.66 13.88 21.90
C GLY A 6 -7.61 13.96 20.37
N GLY A 7 -8.47 14.81 19.77
CA GLY A 7 -8.41 15.02 18.32
C GLY A 7 -7.08 15.62 17.85
N GLN A 8 -6.51 16.55 18.62
CA GLN A 8 -5.18 17.12 18.34
C GLN A 8 -4.05 16.11 18.58
N ILE A 9 -4.18 15.22 19.58
CA ILE A 9 -3.24 14.11 19.77
C ILE A 9 -3.18 13.24 18.51
N ILE A 10 -4.34 12.86 17.96
CA ILE A 10 -4.41 12.10 16.71
C ILE A 10 -3.74 12.87 15.57
N ALA A 11 -4.06 14.13 15.38
CA ALA A 11 -3.51 14.96 14.32
C ALA A 11 -1.99 15.09 14.42
N ARG A 12 -1.45 15.32 15.63
CA ARG A 12 0.00 15.40 15.85
C ARG A 12 0.69 14.06 15.60
N ALA A 13 0.08 12.93 15.98
CA ALA A 13 0.60 11.61 15.66
C ALA A 13 0.64 11.38 14.13
N LEU A 14 -0.41 11.78 13.41
CA LEU A 14 -0.44 11.72 11.94
C LEU A 14 0.65 12.62 11.31
N LYS A 15 0.84 13.82 11.83
CA LYS A 15 1.87 14.76 11.37
C LYS A 15 3.28 14.20 11.54
N ASN A 16 3.54 13.57 12.68
CA ASN A 16 4.83 12.92 12.98
C ASN A 16 5.12 11.76 12.01
N GLU A 17 4.10 11.11 11.46
CA GLU A 17 4.19 10.07 10.44
C GLU A 17 4.24 10.63 8.99
N GLY A 18 4.32 11.96 8.84
CA GLY A 18 4.47 12.63 7.56
C GLY A 18 3.17 12.82 6.77
N VAL A 19 2.01 12.70 7.44
CA VAL A 19 0.70 13.00 6.85
C VAL A 19 0.57 14.50 6.63
N ASP A 20 0.25 14.92 5.42
CA ASP A 20 0.07 16.32 5.02
C ASP A 20 -1.35 16.64 4.56
N ALA A 21 -2.18 15.61 4.31
CA ALA A 21 -3.58 15.79 3.93
C ALA A 21 -4.48 14.73 4.58
N LEU A 22 -5.68 15.14 4.98
CA LEU A 22 -6.75 14.30 5.47
C LEU A 22 -8.00 14.56 4.62
N PHE A 23 -8.63 13.48 4.15
CA PHE A 23 -9.81 13.50 3.28
C PHE A 23 -11.05 13.17 4.09
N THR A 24 -12.14 13.95 3.95
CA THR A 24 -13.30 13.82 4.86
C THR A 24 -14.61 14.23 4.22
N LEU A 25 -15.71 13.70 4.72
CA LEU A 25 -16.98 14.42 4.84
C LEU A 25 -17.23 14.63 6.32
N THR A 26 -17.38 15.89 6.71
CA THR A 26 -17.47 16.28 8.11
C THR A 26 -18.72 15.72 8.80
N GLY A 27 -18.60 15.44 10.09
CA GLY A 27 -19.72 15.03 10.96
C GLY A 27 -19.33 15.21 12.42
N GLY A 28 -20.34 15.27 13.32
CA GLY A 28 -20.15 15.61 14.72
C GLY A 28 -19.14 14.73 15.46
N HIS A 29 -19.04 13.46 15.07
CA HIS A 29 -18.16 12.49 15.76
C HIS A 29 -16.67 12.62 15.42
N ILE A 30 -16.26 13.53 14.53
CA ILE A 30 -14.86 13.69 14.11
C ILE A 30 -14.38 15.15 14.15
N LEU A 31 -15.22 16.07 14.63
CA LEU A 31 -14.87 17.50 14.66
C LEU A 31 -13.55 17.79 15.37
N PRO A 32 -13.21 17.19 16.54
CA PRO A 32 -11.94 17.47 17.20
C PRO A 32 -10.73 16.96 16.39
N ILE A 33 -10.88 15.89 15.58
CA ILE A 33 -9.82 15.43 14.68
C ILE A 33 -9.56 16.48 13.60
N LEU A 34 -10.62 17.05 13.01
CA LEU A 34 -10.51 18.09 11.98
C LEU A 34 -9.88 19.36 12.53
N ASP A 35 -10.32 19.78 13.75
CA ASP A 35 -9.74 20.92 14.46
C ASP A 35 -8.23 20.70 14.73
N GLY A 36 -7.87 19.53 15.25
CA GLY A 36 -6.47 19.14 15.46
C GLY A 36 -5.65 19.15 14.17
N CYS A 37 -6.20 18.68 13.05
CA CYS A 37 -5.54 18.74 11.75
C CYS A 37 -5.22 20.17 11.33
N VAL A 38 -6.13 21.11 11.54
CA VAL A 38 -5.91 22.54 11.25
C VAL A 38 -4.79 23.08 12.14
N GLN A 39 -4.81 22.76 13.44
CA GLN A 39 -3.77 23.21 14.40
C GLN A 39 -2.38 22.67 14.08
N GLU A 40 -2.27 21.42 13.64
CA GLU A 40 -1.01 20.77 13.29
C GLU A 40 -0.58 21.00 11.81
N GLY A 41 -1.34 21.82 11.06
CA GLY A 41 -1.03 22.16 9.67
C GLY A 41 -1.19 21.00 8.68
N ILE A 42 -2.13 20.09 8.95
CA ILE A 42 -2.57 19.06 8.02
C ILE A 42 -3.72 19.64 7.19
N ARG A 43 -3.63 19.55 5.87
CA ARG A 43 -4.67 20.04 4.97
C ARG A 43 -5.91 19.16 5.07
N VAL A 44 -7.05 19.73 5.47
CA VAL A 44 -8.35 19.06 5.43
C VAL A 44 -8.99 19.27 4.07
N VAL A 45 -9.34 18.18 3.38
CA VAL A 45 -9.97 18.17 2.05
C VAL A 45 -11.39 17.62 2.19
N ASP A 46 -12.38 18.50 2.02
CA ASP A 46 -13.80 18.15 2.18
C ASP A 46 -14.39 17.55 0.90
N PHE A 47 -15.24 16.55 1.08
CA PHE A 47 -15.98 15.84 0.02
C PHE A 47 -17.47 15.90 0.27
N ARG A 48 -18.27 15.41 -0.67
CA ARG A 48 -19.73 15.34 -0.57
C ARG A 48 -20.27 13.92 -0.36
N HIS A 49 -19.35 12.94 -0.19
CA HIS A 49 -19.65 11.54 0.09
C HIS A 49 -18.43 10.88 0.73
N GLU A 50 -18.62 10.10 1.78
CA GLU A 50 -17.55 9.43 2.52
C GLU A 50 -16.75 8.45 1.65
N GLN A 51 -17.45 7.73 0.78
CA GLN A 51 -16.81 6.85 -0.20
C GLN A 51 -15.83 7.63 -1.09
N ALA A 52 -16.21 8.85 -1.54
CA ALA A 52 -15.33 9.67 -2.36
C ALA A 52 -14.11 10.16 -1.57
N ALA A 53 -14.28 10.56 -0.31
CA ALA A 53 -13.18 10.92 0.58
C ALA A 53 -12.20 9.76 0.78
N ALA A 54 -12.72 8.57 1.06
CA ALA A 54 -11.91 7.38 1.26
C ALA A 54 -11.20 6.91 -0.03
N HIS A 55 -11.86 6.99 -1.21
CA HIS A 55 -11.19 6.75 -2.49
C HIS A 55 -10.10 7.78 -2.79
N ALA A 56 -10.28 9.04 -2.41
CA ALA A 56 -9.24 10.05 -2.55
C ALA A 56 -8.02 9.74 -1.68
N ALA A 57 -8.23 9.28 -0.44
CA ALA A 57 -7.15 8.82 0.44
C ALA A 57 -6.41 7.62 -0.17
N GLU A 58 -7.12 6.63 -0.71
CA GLU A 58 -6.54 5.48 -1.40
C GLU A 58 -5.71 5.91 -2.61
N ALA A 59 -6.28 6.77 -3.47
CA ALA A 59 -5.60 7.28 -4.66
C ALA A 59 -4.35 8.10 -4.28
N TYR A 60 -4.44 8.94 -3.24
CA TYR A 60 -3.31 9.69 -2.71
C TYR A 60 -2.16 8.75 -2.29
N SER A 61 -2.49 7.68 -1.55
CA SER A 61 -1.50 6.69 -1.16
C SER A 61 -0.82 6.01 -2.35
N ARG A 62 -1.60 5.62 -3.36
CA ARG A 62 -1.06 4.97 -4.57
C ARG A 62 -0.12 5.86 -5.37
N LEU A 63 -0.46 7.15 -5.49
CA LEU A 63 0.27 8.10 -6.33
C LEU A 63 1.53 8.64 -5.63
N THR A 64 1.48 8.78 -4.31
CA THR A 64 2.56 9.41 -3.55
C THR A 64 3.46 8.44 -2.79
N GLY A 65 2.99 7.19 -2.57
CA GLY A 65 3.64 6.22 -1.67
C GLY A 65 3.48 6.55 -0.17
N LYS A 66 2.82 7.68 0.17
CA LYS A 66 2.54 8.08 1.55
C LYS A 66 1.29 7.39 2.09
N LEU A 67 1.07 7.46 3.40
CA LEU A 67 -0.17 7.03 4.03
C LEU A 67 -1.35 7.89 3.54
N GLY A 68 -2.38 7.26 2.99
CA GLY A 68 -3.64 7.94 2.73
C GLY A 68 -4.50 7.95 4.01
N VAL A 69 -5.03 9.11 4.42
CA VAL A 69 -5.85 9.22 5.63
C VAL A 69 -7.22 9.78 5.29
N ALA A 70 -8.26 9.04 5.66
CA ALA A 70 -9.63 9.57 5.62
C ALA A 70 -10.25 9.54 7.01
N ALA A 71 -11.11 10.52 7.30
CA ALA A 71 -11.92 10.57 8.52
C ALA A 71 -13.40 10.71 8.17
N VAL A 72 -14.25 9.89 8.79
CA VAL A 72 -15.69 9.84 8.51
C VAL A 72 -16.47 9.73 9.82
N THR A 73 -17.72 10.21 9.81
CA THR A 73 -18.58 10.14 10.99
C THR A 73 -18.98 8.70 11.31
N ALA A 74 -19.60 8.50 12.47
CA ALA A 74 -20.07 7.20 12.95
C ALA A 74 -21.16 6.59 12.04
N GLY A 75 -21.40 5.29 12.20
CA GLY A 75 -22.49 4.56 11.56
C GLY A 75 -22.43 4.63 10.03
N PRO A 76 -23.41 5.31 9.39
CA PRO A 76 -23.46 5.43 7.93
C PRO A 76 -22.18 5.97 7.31
N GLY A 77 -21.48 6.91 7.96
CA GLY A 77 -20.22 7.43 7.45
C GLY A 77 -19.16 6.36 7.30
N VAL A 78 -19.02 5.48 8.29
CA VAL A 78 -18.10 4.34 8.20
C VAL A 78 -18.57 3.35 7.14
N THR A 79 -19.86 2.99 7.09
CA THR A 79 -20.35 1.99 6.13
C THR A 79 -20.25 2.48 4.69
N ASP A 80 -20.47 3.76 4.42
CA ASP A 80 -20.29 4.36 3.09
C ASP A 80 -18.82 4.32 2.63
N ALA A 81 -17.86 4.39 3.54
CA ALA A 81 -16.44 4.33 3.21
C ALA A 81 -15.92 2.91 2.91
N ILE A 82 -16.63 1.84 3.30
CA ILE A 82 -16.15 0.44 3.21
C ILE A 82 -15.78 0.05 1.78
N THR A 83 -16.50 0.52 0.77
CA THR A 83 -16.20 0.23 -0.64
C THR A 83 -14.78 0.69 -1.02
N ALA A 84 -14.38 1.87 -0.57
CA ALA A 84 -13.03 2.38 -0.82
C ALA A 84 -11.97 1.63 0.00
N VAL A 85 -12.29 1.23 1.24
CA VAL A 85 -11.42 0.38 2.06
C VAL A 85 -11.18 -0.97 1.36
N ALA A 86 -12.23 -1.59 0.82
CA ALA A 86 -12.10 -2.82 0.04
C ALA A 86 -11.22 -2.63 -1.22
N SER A 87 -11.36 -1.49 -1.91
CA SER A 87 -10.48 -1.14 -3.03
C SER A 87 -9.02 -1.03 -2.58
N ALA A 88 -8.75 -0.35 -1.48
CA ALA A 88 -7.43 -0.23 -0.89
C ALA A 88 -6.84 -1.60 -0.48
N HIS A 89 -7.67 -2.51 0.05
CA HIS A 89 -7.28 -3.88 0.39
C HIS A 89 -6.79 -4.66 -0.83
N PHE A 90 -7.58 -4.68 -1.90
CA PHE A 90 -7.18 -5.38 -3.14
C PHE A 90 -6.01 -4.72 -3.88
N SER A 91 -5.78 -3.44 -3.64
CA SER A 91 -4.66 -2.69 -4.22
C SER A 91 -3.39 -2.72 -3.38
N GLY A 92 -3.46 -3.21 -2.13
CA GLY A 92 -2.34 -3.13 -1.19
C GLY A 92 -1.95 -1.68 -0.85
N SER A 93 -2.91 -0.75 -0.85
CA SER A 93 -2.65 0.67 -0.61
C SER A 93 -2.63 0.98 0.88
N PRO A 94 -1.51 1.44 1.48
CA PRO A 94 -1.48 1.89 2.87
C PRO A 94 -2.48 3.03 3.09
N MET A 95 -3.54 2.76 3.85
CA MET A 95 -4.61 3.71 4.11
C MET A 95 -5.08 3.57 5.55
N LEU A 96 -5.27 4.69 6.24
CA LEU A 96 -5.94 4.75 7.55
C LEU A 96 -7.32 5.38 7.38
N LEU A 97 -8.36 4.61 7.71
CA LEU A 97 -9.71 5.16 7.90
C LEU A 97 -9.96 5.40 9.39
N LEU A 98 -10.12 6.65 9.78
CA LEU A 98 -10.59 7.07 11.10
C LEU A 98 -12.11 7.10 11.08
N GLY A 99 -12.75 6.25 11.85
CA GLY A 99 -14.19 6.26 12.06
C GLY A 99 -14.52 6.98 13.36
N GLY A 100 -15.39 7.99 13.31
CA GLY A 100 -15.98 8.52 14.54
C GLY A 100 -16.87 7.45 15.20
N ARG A 101 -17.01 7.51 16.52
CA ARG A 101 -17.89 6.65 17.30
C ARG A 101 -18.63 7.47 18.34
N HIS A 102 -19.82 7.04 18.73
CA HIS A 102 -20.52 7.60 19.89
C HIS A 102 -19.64 7.48 21.15
N MET A 103 -20.01 8.21 22.19
CA MET A 103 -19.24 8.23 23.45
C MET A 103 -19.23 6.85 24.11
N LEU A 104 -18.08 6.37 24.59
CA LEU A 104 -17.97 5.08 25.30
C LEU A 104 -18.91 4.99 26.50
N ARG A 105 -19.07 6.09 27.24
CA ARG A 105 -20.02 6.16 28.38
C ARG A 105 -21.47 6.00 28.00
N GLN A 106 -21.82 6.06 26.71
CA GLN A 106 -23.18 5.87 26.18
C GLN A 106 -23.35 4.55 25.44
N GLU A 107 -22.37 3.64 25.55
CA GLU A 107 -22.44 2.32 24.93
C GLU A 107 -23.71 1.58 25.36
N LEU A 108 -24.44 1.02 24.40
CA LEU A 108 -25.74 0.35 24.58
C LEU A 108 -26.88 1.25 25.12
N MET A 109 -26.75 2.56 25.03
CA MET A 109 -27.78 3.51 25.44
C MET A 109 -28.55 4.11 24.26
N GLY A 110 -28.30 3.69 23.02
CA GLY A 110 -28.90 4.28 21.82
C GLY A 110 -28.28 5.61 21.44
N GLY A 111 -26.96 5.75 21.54
CA GLY A 111 -26.22 6.93 21.13
C GLY A 111 -26.41 7.23 19.63
N LEU A 112 -26.19 8.49 19.23
CA LEU A 112 -26.31 8.87 17.82
C LEU A 112 -25.41 7.98 16.95
N GLN A 113 -26.00 7.29 15.97
CA GLN A 113 -25.31 6.41 15.04
C GLN A 113 -24.47 5.33 15.73
N GLU A 114 -24.91 4.87 16.89
CA GLU A 114 -24.25 3.82 17.66
C GLU A 114 -24.11 2.54 16.82
N MET A 115 -22.90 2.10 16.63
CA MET A 115 -22.59 0.90 15.87
C MET A 115 -21.21 0.33 16.25
N ASN A 116 -21.07 -0.97 16.27
CA ASN A 116 -19.78 -1.63 16.42
C ASN A 116 -19.12 -1.79 15.03
N HIS A 117 -18.25 -0.84 14.67
CA HIS A 117 -17.66 -0.77 13.33
C HIS A 117 -16.54 -1.79 13.05
N PRO A 118 -15.61 -2.09 13.99
CA PRO A 118 -14.46 -2.96 13.68
C PRO A 118 -14.83 -4.31 13.05
N PRO A 119 -15.85 -5.06 13.51
CA PRO A 119 -16.25 -6.31 12.86
C PRO A 119 -16.74 -6.16 11.42
N LEU A 120 -17.30 -4.99 11.07
CA LEU A 120 -17.78 -4.73 9.71
C LEU A 120 -16.65 -4.51 8.71
N VAL A 121 -15.55 -3.90 9.14
CA VAL A 121 -14.41 -3.55 8.29
C VAL A 121 -13.27 -4.56 8.37
N ALA A 122 -13.21 -5.38 9.40
CA ALA A 122 -12.15 -6.36 9.62
C ALA A 122 -11.86 -7.27 8.41
N PRO A 123 -12.86 -7.77 7.66
CA PRO A 123 -12.59 -8.64 6.50
C PRO A 123 -11.82 -7.97 5.36
N VAL A 124 -11.80 -6.65 5.31
CA VAL A 124 -11.17 -5.86 4.24
C VAL A 124 -10.07 -4.91 4.76
N THR A 125 -9.55 -5.19 5.96
CA THR A 125 -8.47 -4.39 6.56
C THR A 125 -7.34 -5.29 7.08
N ASN A 126 -6.12 -4.74 7.14
CA ASN A 126 -4.98 -5.40 7.78
C ASN A 126 -5.06 -5.34 9.30
N TRP A 127 -5.82 -4.40 9.83
CA TRP A 127 -6.10 -4.22 11.24
C TRP A 127 -7.34 -3.33 11.41
N ALA A 128 -8.18 -3.66 12.40
CA ALA A 128 -9.31 -2.85 12.80
C ALA A 128 -9.39 -2.86 14.33
N GLY A 129 -9.52 -1.69 14.94
CA GLY A 129 -9.60 -1.58 16.39
C GLY A 129 -10.31 -0.32 16.85
N THR A 130 -10.59 -0.24 18.17
CA THR A 130 -11.18 0.92 18.84
C THR A 130 -10.17 1.52 19.80
N ALA A 131 -10.11 2.84 19.85
CA ALA A 131 -9.36 3.57 20.88
C ALA A 131 -10.10 3.53 22.23
N TRP A 132 -9.36 3.41 23.33
CA TRP A 132 -9.94 3.24 24.65
C TRP A 132 -9.49 4.27 25.68
N GLN A 133 -8.45 5.05 25.41
CA GLN A 133 -7.85 6.01 26.34
C GLN A 133 -7.31 7.22 25.59
N THR A 134 -7.58 8.41 26.08
CA THR A 134 -7.22 9.67 25.42
C THR A 134 -5.71 9.86 25.35
N ASP A 135 -5.01 9.61 26.44
CA ASP A 135 -3.55 9.77 26.55
C ASP A 135 -2.76 8.74 25.71
N ARG A 136 -3.41 7.64 25.27
CA ARG A 136 -2.83 6.60 24.42
C ARG A 136 -3.25 6.69 22.95
N LEU A 137 -3.94 7.75 22.54
CA LEU A 137 -4.38 7.91 21.15
C LEU A 137 -3.22 7.93 20.15
N ALA A 138 -2.11 8.59 20.49
CA ALA A 138 -0.92 8.63 19.62
C ALA A 138 -0.31 7.24 19.39
N GLU A 139 -0.19 6.43 20.45
CA GLU A 139 0.27 5.04 20.38
C GLU A 139 -0.67 4.17 19.52
N THR A 140 -1.98 4.37 19.69
CA THR A 140 -2.99 3.61 18.94
C THR A 140 -2.95 3.95 17.45
N VAL A 141 -2.79 5.23 17.09
CA VAL A 141 -2.59 5.69 15.71
C VAL A 141 -1.31 5.08 15.13
N SER A 142 -0.20 5.14 15.86
CA SER A 142 1.07 4.54 15.41
C SER A 142 0.95 3.02 15.20
N THR A 143 0.21 2.33 16.07
CA THR A 143 -0.08 0.89 15.91
C THR A 143 -0.86 0.62 14.63
N ALA A 144 -1.91 1.38 14.37
CA ALA A 144 -2.69 1.24 13.13
C ALA A 144 -1.79 1.46 11.90
N ILE A 145 -0.96 2.51 11.91
CA ILE A 145 -0.07 2.83 10.80
C ILE A 145 0.95 1.72 10.53
N ARG A 146 1.55 1.11 11.58
CA ARG A 146 2.44 -0.06 11.40
C ARG A 146 1.75 -1.20 10.67
N HIS A 147 0.49 -1.47 10.99
CA HIS A 147 -0.29 -2.48 10.29
C HIS A 147 -0.65 -2.11 8.85
N ALA A 148 -0.79 -0.81 8.54
CA ALA A 148 -1.04 -0.35 7.17
C ALA A 148 0.14 -0.66 6.23
N TYR A 149 1.36 -0.68 6.76
CA TYR A 149 2.58 -0.97 5.98
C TYR A 149 3.07 -2.42 6.09
N ARG A 150 2.31 -3.32 6.73
CA ARG A 150 2.70 -4.72 6.85
C ARG A 150 2.65 -5.45 5.51
N GLY A 151 3.71 -6.16 5.13
CA GLY A 151 3.81 -6.91 3.88
C GLY A 151 3.61 -5.99 2.67
N ARG A 152 2.69 -6.32 1.79
CA ARG A 152 2.35 -5.50 0.61
C ARG A 152 1.68 -4.16 0.92
N GLY A 153 1.39 -3.91 2.18
CA GLY A 153 0.56 -2.79 2.62
C GLY A 153 -0.94 -3.10 2.56
N GLY A 154 -1.74 -2.14 3.00
CA GLY A 154 -3.20 -2.24 2.96
C GLY A 154 -3.90 -1.29 3.91
N PRO A 155 -5.23 -1.24 3.87
CA PRO A 155 -6.01 -0.36 4.73
C PRO A 155 -6.05 -0.88 6.16
N VAL A 156 -6.18 0.09 7.07
CA VAL A 156 -6.46 -0.14 8.49
C VAL A 156 -7.60 0.76 8.93
N PHE A 157 -8.27 0.37 9.99
CA PHE A 157 -9.39 1.11 10.55
C PHE A 157 -9.17 1.37 12.04
N LEU A 158 -9.36 2.62 12.45
CA LEU A 158 -9.38 3.03 13.85
C LEU A 158 -10.71 3.70 14.19
N ASP A 159 -11.48 3.06 15.06
CA ASP A 159 -12.71 3.55 15.64
C ASP A 159 -12.38 4.49 16.81
N VAL A 160 -12.79 5.76 16.74
CA VAL A 160 -12.41 6.79 17.70
C VAL A 160 -13.63 7.34 18.40
N PRO A 161 -13.88 6.94 19.67
CA PRO A 161 -14.98 7.46 20.47
C PRO A 161 -14.92 8.97 20.67
N MET A 162 -16.09 9.62 20.60
CA MET A 162 -16.19 11.07 20.62
C MET A 162 -15.73 11.66 21.96
N ASP A 163 -16.03 11.02 23.08
CA ASP A 163 -15.56 11.46 24.39
C ASP A 163 -14.03 11.51 24.48
N LEU A 164 -13.33 10.50 23.96
CA LEU A 164 -11.86 10.51 23.93
C LEU A 164 -11.29 11.65 23.06
N GLN A 165 -12.00 12.04 22.01
CA GLN A 165 -11.55 13.12 21.12
C GLN A 165 -11.70 14.49 21.78
N PHE A 166 -12.74 14.70 22.60
CA PHE A 166 -13.00 15.96 23.29
C PHE A 166 -12.28 16.07 24.64
N ASP A 167 -11.88 14.93 25.24
CA ASP A 167 -11.16 14.95 26.52
C ASP A 167 -9.87 15.76 26.42
N MET A 168 -9.61 16.55 27.47
CA MET A 168 -8.39 17.36 27.62
C MET A 168 -7.43 16.66 28.56
N VAL A 169 -6.20 16.49 28.11
CA VAL A 169 -5.11 15.91 28.93
C VAL A 169 -3.91 16.86 28.98
N ASN A 170 -3.01 16.61 29.94
CA ASN A 170 -1.76 17.37 29.99
C ASN A 170 -0.85 16.96 28.82
N ASP A 171 -0.47 17.92 27.97
CA ASP A 171 0.36 17.70 26.77
C ASP A 171 1.71 17.03 27.10
N GLU A 172 2.35 17.41 28.22
CA GLU A 172 3.61 16.84 28.66
C GLU A 172 3.51 15.35 29.07
N GLY A 173 2.29 14.86 29.33
CA GLY A 173 2.03 13.49 29.71
C GLY A 173 1.72 12.57 28.53
N VAL A 174 1.61 13.10 27.30
CA VAL A 174 1.30 12.32 26.10
C VAL A 174 2.59 11.89 25.42
N GLU A 175 2.80 10.58 25.30
CA GLU A 175 3.90 10.03 24.51
C GLU A 175 3.53 9.95 23.03
N PHE A 176 4.38 10.55 22.18
CA PHE A 176 4.26 10.45 20.73
C PHE A 176 5.31 9.50 20.18
N PRO A 177 4.95 8.26 19.84
CA PRO A 177 5.90 7.31 19.27
C PRO A 177 6.49 7.81 17.95
N LEU A 178 7.81 7.72 17.81
CA LEU A 178 8.55 8.10 16.60
C LEU A 178 9.32 6.88 16.07
N ASN A 179 9.50 6.84 14.75
CA ASN A 179 10.30 5.80 14.07
C ASN A 179 9.88 4.36 14.38
N GLN A 180 8.59 4.12 14.54
CA GLN A 180 8.04 2.79 14.85
C GLN A 180 7.77 1.93 13.60
N ARG A 181 8.23 2.36 12.44
CA ARG A 181 8.17 1.59 11.19
C ARG A 181 9.58 1.20 10.72
N ALA A 182 9.67 0.08 10.00
CA ALA A 182 10.87 -0.23 9.25
C ALA A 182 11.08 0.83 8.15
N ASN A 183 12.27 1.42 8.09
CA ASN A 183 12.63 2.44 7.12
C ASN A 183 13.42 1.86 5.93
N VAL A 184 13.78 0.58 6.00
CA VAL A 184 14.55 -0.12 4.97
C VAL A 184 13.76 -1.34 4.52
N SER A 185 13.54 -1.43 3.22
CA SER A 185 12.96 -2.61 2.59
C SER A 185 14.01 -3.71 2.45
N SER A 186 13.58 -4.97 2.55
CA SER A 186 14.48 -6.11 2.37
C SER A 186 14.70 -6.37 0.89
N GLY A 187 15.95 -6.29 0.45
CA GLY A 187 16.41 -6.84 -0.82
C GLY A 187 16.72 -8.33 -0.71
N VAL A 188 17.47 -8.85 -1.67
CA VAL A 188 18.01 -10.22 -1.67
C VAL A 188 19.49 -10.19 -1.33
N ASP A 189 20.00 -11.32 -0.81
CA ASP A 189 21.44 -11.54 -0.65
C ASP A 189 22.15 -11.68 -2.00
N ASP A 190 23.47 -11.54 -2.00
CA ASP A 190 24.29 -11.59 -3.22
C ASP A 190 24.14 -12.91 -3.96
N ALA A 191 24.05 -14.04 -3.26
CA ALA A 191 23.91 -15.35 -3.87
C ALA A 191 22.57 -15.51 -4.60
N THR A 192 21.50 -15.01 -4.00
CA THR A 192 20.17 -14.99 -4.62
C THR A 192 20.14 -14.02 -5.81
N LEU A 193 20.76 -12.83 -5.66
CA LEU A 193 20.89 -11.86 -6.75
C LEU A 193 21.64 -12.45 -7.94
N ASP A 194 22.81 -13.06 -7.71
CA ASP A 194 23.61 -13.73 -8.74
C ASP A 194 22.82 -14.84 -9.44
N ARG A 195 21.99 -15.57 -8.68
CA ARG A 195 21.13 -16.62 -9.25
C ARG A 195 20.07 -16.01 -10.18
N ILE A 196 19.41 -14.92 -9.77
CA ILE A 196 18.43 -14.20 -10.61
C ILE A 196 19.13 -13.69 -11.87
N ILE A 197 20.25 -12.98 -11.72
CA ILE A 197 21.04 -12.45 -12.82
C ILE A 197 21.43 -13.58 -13.79
N GLY A 198 21.95 -14.70 -13.27
CA GLY A 198 22.32 -15.84 -14.07
C GLY A 198 21.16 -16.46 -14.85
N LEU A 199 19.95 -16.44 -14.33
CA LEU A 199 18.75 -16.91 -15.05
C LEU A 199 18.35 -15.93 -16.15
N VAL A 200 18.19 -14.65 -15.82
CA VAL A 200 17.70 -13.63 -16.78
C VAL A 200 18.70 -13.31 -17.89
N THR A 201 20.01 -13.46 -17.63
CA THR A 201 21.04 -13.23 -18.66
C THR A 201 21.18 -14.39 -19.65
N ARG A 202 20.86 -15.62 -19.26
CA ARG A 202 20.85 -16.79 -20.16
C ARG A 202 19.59 -16.92 -21.01
N ALA A 203 18.51 -16.27 -20.59
CA ALA A 203 17.24 -16.32 -21.32
C ALA A 203 17.39 -15.65 -22.70
N GLU A 204 16.85 -16.27 -23.73
CA GLU A 204 16.80 -15.72 -25.09
C GLU A 204 15.57 -14.84 -25.29
N ARG A 205 14.46 -15.20 -24.62
CA ARG A 205 13.17 -14.53 -24.70
C ARG A 205 12.61 -14.19 -23.32
N PRO A 206 13.32 -13.35 -22.53
CA PRO A 206 12.85 -12.93 -21.23
C PRO A 206 11.64 -12.00 -21.32
N VAL A 207 10.73 -12.14 -20.38
CA VAL A 207 9.61 -11.21 -20.19
C VAL A 207 9.63 -10.72 -18.74
N ILE A 208 9.43 -9.40 -18.54
CA ILE A 208 9.26 -8.82 -17.21
C ILE A 208 7.78 -8.56 -16.97
N PHE A 209 7.32 -8.92 -15.79
CA PHE A 209 5.95 -8.62 -15.36
C PHE A 209 5.95 -7.94 -14.00
N GLY A 210 5.66 -6.62 -13.99
CA GLY A 210 5.62 -5.78 -12.79
C GLY A 210 4.21 -5.60 -12.22
N GLY A 211 4.07 -5.62 -10.90
CA GLY A 211 2.82 -5.55 -10.17
C GLY A 211 2.80 -4.56 -8.99
N PHE A 212 2.67 -5.03 -7.76
CA PHE A 212 2.28 -4.22 -6.62
C PHE A 212 3.30 -3.19 -6.11
N SER A 213 4.59 -3.49 -6.11
CA SER A 213 5.56 -2.68 -5.38
C SER A 213 6.50 -1.87 -6.25
N SER A 214 6.34 -1.91 -7.54
CA SER A 214 7.17 -1.13 -8.46
C SER A 214 6.69 0.30 -8.70
N GLY A 215 5.63 0.73 -8.03
CA GLY A 215 5.07 2.08 -8.17
C GLY A 215 5.45 2.99 -7.01
N GLY A 216 6.05 4.11 -7.30
CA GLY A 216 6.36 5.18 -6.33
C GLY A 216 7.86 5.39 -6.14
N GLY A 217 8.39 6.47 -6.68
CA GLY A 217 9.80 6.81 -6.65
C GLY A 217 10.49 6.67 -8.02
N ALA A 218 11.76 6.96 -8.08
CA ALA A 218 12.56 6.79 -9.29
C ALA A 218 12.58 5.30 -9.69
N ASN A 219 11.72 4.94 -10.62
CA ASN A 219 11.44 3.56 -10.94
C ASN A 219 12.47 3.06 -11.95
N ARG A 220 13.40 2.26 -11.49
CA ARG A 220 14.45 1.66 -12.30
C ARG A 220 13.99 0.44 -13.12
N LEU A 221 12.66 0.16 -13.17
CA LEU A 221 12.13 -0.95 -13.98
C LEU A 221 12.40 -0.76 -15.47
N LEU A 222 12.35 0.50 -15.95
CA LEU A 222 12.72 0.83 -17.32
C LEU A 222 14.20 0.48 -17.60
N GLU A 223 15.11 0.85 -16.71
CA GLU A 223 16.54 0.53 -16.85
C GLU A 223 16.76 -0.99 -16.92
N VAL A 224 16.07 -1.78 -16.09
CA VAL A 224 16.14 -3.25 -16.12
C VAL A 224 15.55 -3.79 -17.42
N SER A 225 14.45 -3.20 -17.91
CA SER A 225 13.83 -3.60 -19.18
C SER A 225 14.73 -3.36 -20.37
N GLU A 226 15.29 -2.16 -20.48
CA GLU A 226 16.25 -1.77 -21.52
C GLU A 226 17.51 -2.63 -21.45
N ALA A 227 17.90 -2.81 -20.23
CA ALA A 227 19.07 -3.57 -19.90
C ALA A 227 18.96 -5.03 -20.34
N LEU A 228 17.83 -5.65 -20.22
CA LEU A 228 17.56 -7.03 -20.63
C LEU A 228 16.99 -7.11 -22.06
N GLN A 229 16.68 -5.98 -22.68
CA GLN A 229 15.92 -5.94 -23.94
C GLN A 229 14.67 -6.85 -23.83
N ALA A 230 13.94 -6.70 -22.71
CA ALA A 230 12.83 -7.56 -22.35
C ALA A 230 11.49 -6.81 -22.44
N PRO A 231 10.52 -7.31 -23.22
CA PRO A 231 9.16 -6.78 -23.18
C PRO A 231 8.64 -6.78 -21.75
N THR A 232 8.16 -5.63 -21.29
CA THR A 232 7.74 -5.42 -19.92
C THR A 232 6.26 -5.10 -19.85
N TYR A 233 5.53 -5.92 -19.11
CA TYR A 233 4.11 -5.75 -18.86
C TYR A 233 3.88 -5.30 -17.43
N THR A 234 2.97 -4.35 -17.24
CA THR A 234 2.69 -3.81 -15.90
C THR A 234 1.24 -4.00 -15.50
N ASN A 235 1.01 -4.22 -14.20
CA ASN A 235 -0.29 -4.37 -13.59
C ASN A 235 -0.33 -3.60 -12.26
N GLY A 236 -1.53 -3.34 -11.74
CA GLY A 236 -1.69 -2.73 -10.42
C GLY A 236 -0.91 -1.42 -10.26
N ARG A 237 -0.09 -1.33 -9.24
CA ARG A 237 0.70 -0.15 -8.88
C ARG A 237 1.91 0.08 -9.80
N ALA A 238 2.32 -0.92 -10.55
CA ALA A 238 3.42 -0.78 -11.52
C ALA A 238 3.00 -0.07 -12.81
N ARG A 239 1.70 0.18 -13.03
CA ARG A 239 1.24 0.91 -14.22
C ARG A 239 1.84 2.32 -14.24
N GLY A 240 2.38 2.71 -15.40
CA GLY A 240 3.06 3.98 -15.59
C GLY A 240 4.56 3.95 -15.26
N SER A 241 5.12 2.78 -14.91
CA SER A 241 6.55 2.61 -14.67
C SER A 241 7.38 2.71 -15.95
N LEU A 242 6.80 2.38 -17.09
CA LEU A 242 7.38 2.62 -18.40
C LEU A 242 6.53 3.68 -19.13
N PRO A 243 7.14 4.58 -19.93
CA PRO A 243 6.40 5.43 -20.85
C PRO A 243 5.53 4.58 -21.78
N PHE A 244 4.32 5.04 -22.07
CA PHE A 244 3.35 4.25 -22.85
C PHE A 244 3.83 3.98 -24.28
N ASP A 245 4.61 4.88 -24.85
CA ASP A 245 5.17 4.86 -26.20
C ASP A 245 6.59 4.24 -26.28
N HIS A 246 7.07 3.67 -25.18
CA HIS A 246 8.35 2.96 -25.17
C HIS A 246 8.24 1.59 -25.84
N ASP A 247 9.20 1.23 -26.70
CA ASP A 247 9.18 -0.01 -27.48
C ASP A 247 9.04 -1.29 -26.63
N LEU A 248 9.65 -1.28 -25.44
CA LEU A 248 9.54 -2.40 -24.49
C LEU A 248 8.28 -2.37 -23.63
N ALA A 249 7.44 -1.32 -23.69
CA ALA A 249 6.22 -1.24 -22.92
C ALA A 249 5.11 -2.09 -23.55
N GLY A 250 4.94 -3.31 -23.09
CA GLY A 250 3.94 -4.25 -23.58
C GLY A 250 2.52 -3.92 -23.13
N ASN A 251 1.64 -3.60 -24.06
CA ASN A 251 0.25 -3.24 -23.76
C ASN A 251 -0.76 -4.38 -24.07
N HIS A 252 -0.77 -4.89 -25.29
CA HIS A 252 -1.78 -5.86 -25.76
C HIS A 252 -1.22 -7.25 -26.05
N SER A 253 0.08 -7.40 -26.27
CA SER A 253 0.77 -8.63 -26.68
C SER A 253 1.07 -9.61 -25.53
N ARG A 254 0.76 -9.27 -24.26
CA ARG A 254 1.16 -10.05 -23.08
C ARG A 254 0.89 -11.55 -23.20
N SER A 255 -0.24 -11.96 -23.78
CA SER A 255 -0.58 -13.40 -23.90
C SER A 255 0.32 -14.12 -24.89
N ALA A 256 0.71 -13.47 -25.99
CA ALA A 256 1.66 -13.99 -26.96
C ALA A 256 3.06 -14.07 -26.35
N ALA A 257 3.53 -12.97 -25.75
CA ALA A 257 4.83 -12.94 -25.11
C ALA A 257 4.97 -14.00 -24.01
N PHE A 258 3.95 -14.21 -23.19
CA PHE A 258 3.98 -15.28 -22.17
C PHE A 258 4.04 -16.68 -22.78
N ALA A 259 3.38 -16.91 -23.92
CA ALA A 259 3.39 -18.22 -24.59
C ALA A 259 4.74 -18.53 -25.26
N GLU A 260 5.50 -17.51 -25.63
CA GLU A 260 6.77 -17.63 -26.32
C GLU A 260 7.99 -17.43 -25.42
N ALA A 261 7.79 -16.89 -24.21
CA ALA A 261 8.86 -16.63 -23.24
C ALA A 261 9.56 -17.93 -22.81
N ASP A 262 10.87 -17.88 -22.69
CA ASP A 262 11.67 -18.90 -22.01
C ASP A 262 11.96 -18.54 -20.55
N LEU A 263 11.74 -17.26 -20.18
CA LEU A 263 11.81 -16.79 -18.80
C LEU A 263 10.78 -15.69 -18.53
N VAL A 264 10.12 -15.77 -17.36
CA VAL A 264 9.27 -14.69 -16.83
C VAL A 264 9.81 -14.25 -15.48
N LEU A 265 10.24 -12.97 -15.40
CA LEU A 265 10.59 -12.30 -14.15
C LEU A 265 9.35 -11.58 -13.62
N ALA A 266 8.72 -12.13 -12.59
CA ALA A 266 7.49 -11.65 -11.98
C ALA A 266 7.80 -10.88 -10.69
N LEU A 267 7.48 -9.60 -10.65
CA LEU A 267 7.84 -8.64 -9.61
C LEU A 267 6.58 -8.11 -8.91
N GLY A 268 6.21 -8.68 -7.76
CA GLY A 268 5.04 -8.26 -6.98
C GLY A 268 3.71 -8.49 -7.69
N VAL A 269 3.54 -9.58 -8.41
CA VAL A 269 2.34 -9.91 -9.17
C VAL A 269 1.57 -11.08 -8.60
N ASP A 270 0.24 -11.04 -8.72
CA ASP A 270 -0.63 -12.17 -8.44
C ASP A 270 -0.88 -13.00 -9.71
N TRP A 271 -0.76 -14.33 -9.58
CA TRP A 271 -1.24 -15.27 -10.60
C TRP A 271 -2.75 -15.48 -10.44
N ASP A 272 -3.54 -14.42 -10.65
CA ASP A 272 -5.00 -14.42 -10.53
C ASP A 272 -5.73 -14.42 -11.88
N PHE A 273 -7.04 -14.11 -11.87
CA PHE A 273 -7.86 -14.06 -13.09
C PHE A 273 -7.32 -13.08 -14.15
N ARG A 274 -6.67 -11.98 -13.74
CA ARG A 274 -6.09 -10.97 -14.65
C ARG A 274 -4.95 -11.52 -15.48
N THR A 275 -4.28 -12.54 -14.95
CA THR A 275 -3.16 -13.24 -15.60
C THR A 275 -3.55 -14.60 -16.17
N GLY A 276 -4.86 -14.95 -16.13
CA GLY A 276 -5.32 -16.30 -16.43
C GLY A 276 -4.72 -17.35 -15.50
N TYR A 277 -4.47 -16.96 -14.24
CA TYR A 277 -3.84 -17.84 -13.23
C TYR A 277 -2.44 -18.32 -13.62
N GLY A 278 -1.72 -17.54 -14.43
CA GLY A 278 -0.40 -17.90 -14.97
C GLY A 278 -0.40 -18.97 -16.06
N ARG A 279 -1.55 -19.49 -16.48
CA ARG A 279 -1.68 -20.61 -17.44
C ARG A 279 -1.25 -20.28 -18.87
N LYS A 280 -1.06 -19.00 -19.19
CA LYS A 280 -0.62 -18.54 -20.51
C LYS A 280 0.89 -18.53 -20.69
N ILE A 281 1.64 -18.66 -19.60
CA ILE A 281 3.09 -18.78 -19.65
C ILE A 281 3.42 -20.21 -20.10
N ALA A 282 4.34 -20.36 -21.05
CA ALA A 282 4.79 -21.67 -21.52
C ALA A 282 5.22 -22.55 -20.33
N ASP A 283 4.90 -23.83 -20.39
CA ASP A 283 5.29 -24.79 -19.32
C ASP A 283 6.82 -24.99 -19.25
N SER A 284 7.51 -24.74 -20.36
CA SER A 284 8.99 -24.78 -20.44
C SER A 284 9.67 -23.52 -19.95
N ALA A 285 8.91 -22.42 -19.72
CA ALA A 285 9.50 -21.17 -19.28
C ALA A 285 9.93 -21.22 -17.81
N THR A 286 11.14 -20.76 -17.54
CA THR A 286 11.60 -20.50 -16.18
C THR A 286 10.84 -19.33 -15.57
N VAL A 287 10.27 -19.50 -14.38
CA VAL A 287 9.54 -18.45 -13.67
C VAL A 287 10.28 -18.06 -12.39
N VAL A 288 10.72 -16.81 -12.34
CA VAL A 288 11.28 -16.17 -11.14
C VAL A 288 10.21 -15.24 -10.57
N GLN A 289 9.79 -15.47 -9.33
CA GLN A 289 8.80 -14.62 -8.66
C GLN A 289 9.37 -13.99 -7.40
N VAL A 290 9.28 -12.67 -7.33
CA VAL A 290 9.66 -11.87 -6.16
C VAL A 290 8.42 -11.22 -5.58
N ASP A 291 8.20 -11.37 -4.28
CA ASP A 291 7.07 -10.78 -3.58
C ASP A 291 7.36 -10.52 -2.10
N LEU A 292 6.71 -9.50 -1.53
CA LEU A 292 6.76 -9.23 -0.08
C LEU A 292 5.93 -10.22 0.75
N ASP A 293 4.95 -10.87 0.14
CA ASP A 293 4.07 -11.83 0.79
C ASP A 293 4.40 -13.25 0.35
N ALA A 294 4.99 -14.02 1.27
CA ALA A 294 5.36 -15.41 1.04
C ALA A 294 4.16 -16.28 0.59
N SER A 295 2.93 -15.94 1.00
CA SER A 295 1.73 -16.70 0.61
C SER A 295 1.34 -16.49 -0.86
N LYS A 296 1.91 -15.49 -1.51
CA LYS A 296 1.67 -15.17 -2.94
C LYS A 296 2.70 -15.81 -3.87
N VAL A 297 3.83 -16.19 -3.31
CA VAL A 297 4.89 -16.86 -4.06
C VAL A 297 4.45 -18.27 -4.43
N GLY A 298 4.35 -18.56 -5.73
CA GLY A 298 3.86 -19.84 -6.24
C GLY A 298 2.35 -20.06 -6.15
N TRP A 299 1.57 -19.05 -5.77
CA TRP A 299 0.11 -19.15 -5.71
C TRP A 299 -0.48 -19.35 -7.12
N ASN A 300 -1.24 -20.42 -7.32
CA ASN A 300 -1.89 -20.84 -8.58
C ASN A 300 -0.94 -21.32 -9.71
N ARG A 301 0.38 -21.21 -9.56
CA ARG A 301 1.33 -21.69 -10.57
C ARG A 301 2.63 -22.14 -9.90
N SER A 302 3.21 -23.24 -10.38
CA SER A 302 4.58 -23.65 -10.03
C SER A 302 5.58 -22.63 -10.57
N ILE A 303 6.64 -22.42 -9.81
CA ILE A 303 7.72 -21.47 -10.12
C ILE A 303 9.07 -22.15 -9.89
N ASP A 304 10.12 -21.65 -10.57
CA ASP A 304 11.48 -22.22 -10.46
C ASP A 304 12.31 -21.53 -9.38
N LEU A 305 12.07 -20.24 -9.15
CA LEU A 305 12.69 -19.46 -8.09
C LEU A 305 11.68 -18.52 -7.45
N GLY A 306 11.32 -18.81 -6.21
CA GLY A 306 10.50 -17.95 -5.37
C GLY A 306 11.32 -17.16 -4.36
N VAL A 307 11.12 -15.87 -4.26
CA VAL A 307 11.88 -14.96 -3.41
C VAL A 307 10.95 -14.10 -2.60
N VAL A 308 11.14 -14.06 -1.28
CA VAL A 308 10.42 -13.15 -0.38
C VAL A 308 11.30 -11.93 -0.14
N ALA A 309 11.04 -10.86 -0.89
CA ALA A 309 11.75 -9.59 -0.82
C ALA A 309 10.88 -8.46 -1.38
N ASP A 310 11.28 -7.20 -1.16
CA ASP A 310 10.63 -6.06 -1.80
C ASP A 310 11.01 -6.03 -3.29
N PRO A 311 10.05 -6.21 -4.21
CA PRO A 311 10.31 -6.16 -5.63
C PRO A 311 10.94 -4.85 -6.10
N HIS A 312 10.66 -3.71 -5.43
CA HIS A 312 11.28 -2.43 -5.75
C HIS A 312 12.80 -2.47 -5.45
N THR A 313 13.17 -2.93 -4.25
CA THR A 313 14.58 -3.08 -3.86
C THR A 313 15.31 -4.07 -4.77
N VAL A 314 14.66 -5.15 -5.16
CA VAL A 314 15.25 -6.13 -6.11
C VAL A 314 15.44 -5.52 -7.49
N VAL A 315 14.51 -4.69 -7.97
CA VAL A 315 14.68 -3.93 -9.24
C VAL A 315 15.87 -2.98 -9.13
N GLU A 316 16.06 -2.28 -8.01
CA GLU A 316 17.23 -1.42 -7.80
C GLU A 316 18.54 -2.23 -7.82
N GLN A 317 18.60 -3.35 -7.11
CA GLN A 317 19.76 -4.26 -7.12
C GLN A 317 20.07 -4.79 -8.54
N LEU A 318 19.05 -5.19 -9.29
CA LEU A 318 19.21 -5.64 -10.68
C LEU A 318 19.70 -4.52 -11.58
N ALA A 319 19.14 -3.32 -11.48
CA ALA A 319 19.56 -2.18 -12.28
C ALA A 319 21.03 -1.81 -12.00
N GLU A 320 21.47 -1.83 -10.73
CA GLU A 320 22.87 -1.61 -10.37
C GLU A 320 23.81 -2.68 -10.92
N ALA A 321 23.39 -3.95 -10.84
CA ALA A 321 24.16 -5.05 -11.39
C ALA A 321 24.28 -4.92 -12.91
N PHE A 322 23.22 -4.51 -13.57
CA PHE A 322 23.16 -4.44 -15.02
C PHE A 322 23.84 -3.21 -15.65
N HIS A 323 24.15 -2.17 -14.95
CA HIS A 323 25.01 -1.10 -15.45
C HIS A 323 26.39 -1.57 -15.96
N ARG A 324 26.78 -2.79 -15.65
CA ARG A 324 28.07 -3.39 -16.00
C ARG A 324 28.03 -4.39 -17.17
N PHE A 325 26.84 -4.60 -17.78
CA PHE A 325 26.66 -5.58 -18.86
C PHE A 325 26.48 -4.89 -20.23
N ASP A 326 27.25 -5.31 -21.24
CA ASP A 326 27.06 -4.91 -22.65
C ASP A 326 26.01 -5.81 -23.33
N ARG A 327 25.04 -5.22 -24.08
CA ARG A 327 23.78 -5.90 -24.42
C ARG A 327 23.27 -5.73 -25.85
N SER A 328 24.14 -5.55 -26.78
CA SER A 328 23.77 -5.33 -28.18
C SER A 328 23.06 -6.51 -28.90
N GLU A 329 22.92 -7.69 -28.27
CA GLU A 329 22.57 -8.93 -28.97
C GLU A 329 21.08 -9.36 -28.90
N ARG A 330 20.18 -8.64 -28.22
CA ARG A 330 18.77 -9.10 -28.01
C ARG A 330 17.67 -8.30 -28.74
N SER A 331 18.04 -7.43 -29.67
CA SER A 331 17.11 -6.51 -30.34
C SER A 331 15.99 -7.19 -31.17
N GLU A 332 16.14 -8.48 -31.53
CA GLU A 332 15.16 -9.21 -32.35
C GLU A 332 13.94 -9.73 -31.53
N TRP A 333 14.07 -9.86 -30.21
CA TRP A 333 12.96 -10.32 -29.35
C TRP A 333 12.04 -9.18 -28.90
N ALA A 334 12.57 -8.01 -28.64
CA ALA A 334 11.85 -6.83 -28.19
C ALA A 334 11.11 -6.13 -29.33
#